data_5ad0727e0cc95abd4da52ee0849ca9a5
#
_entry.id   5ad0727e0cc95abd4da52ee0849ca9a5
#
_cell.length_a   1.000
_cell.length_b   1.000
_cell.length_c   1.000
_cell.angle_alpha   90.00
_cell.angle_beta   90.00
_cell.angle_gamma   90.00
#
_symmetry.space_group_name_H-M   'P 1'
#
loop_
_entity.id
_entity.type
_entity.pdbx_description
1 polymer ?
#
loop_
_entity_poly.entity_id
_entity_poly.type
_entity_poly.pdbx_seq_one_letter_code
_entity_poly.pdbx_strand_id
1 'polypeptide(L)'
;MSTFIYELEPLVNILDELVFEDEPNIFSEDYAIEILETALYLMEEFMSQNPTVISEPNFHDILLEEIKEIFYIQMEEHIMNSDYIEDDMNDILEDAFRIYITTFHPERSLKNNDEEEEDQSESNEEEKNIIEEKIQYLRDIPQPVQRTPEWYKFRWNLITASNAWKAFESQNTINQLIYEKCHPLKDFTLEPVDEEVKMVNTNTTLHWGQKYEPLSVMLYEHIYNSKVEDFGCIQHPVYKFIGASPDGIIIKSNTGRYGRMLEIKNIVNREINGIPKKEYWIQMQLQMEVCDLDECDFLETKFVEYHDYQSYKNDSSTASYNGIEFNSFVTTKDGGYKGIIVHFHKKDGIPHYEYMPLNLWTQQQVSSWEESIVSKYESEPYNYTFLKFIYWKLEKLSCVLVSRNKDWFKNNVVQLEKVWKIIEEERVTGYEHRAPNKKVKKEQYFKPYVGEETCFLKVIKIDN
;
A
#
# COMPACT_ATOMS: atom_id res chain seq x y z
N MET A 1 -42.69 -4.23 40.21
CA MET A 1 -42.00 -5.24 39.38
C MET A 1 -42.94 -6.18 38.62
N SER A 2 -44.21 -5.85 38.45
CA SER A 2 -45.17 -6.73 37.75
C SER A 2 -45.78 -6.11 36.46
N THR A 3 -45.35 -4.95 36.06
CA THR A 3 -45.85 -4.25 34.86
C THR A 3 -45.03 -4.53 33.60
N PHE A 4 -43.83 -5.12 33.71
CA PHE A 4 -42.93 -5.36 32.58
C PHE A 4 -43.23 -6.65 31.79
N ILE A 5 -43.96 -7.61 32.38
CA ILE A 5 -44.20 -8.92 31.75
C ILE A 5 -45.36 -8.87 30.74
N TYR A 6 -46.31 -7.96 30.90
CA TYR A 6 -47.45 -7.80 29.99
C TYR A 6 -47.14 -7.03 28.72
N GLU A 7 -46.00 -6.34 28.67
CA GLU A 7 -45.52 -5.62 27.46
C GLU A 7 -44.66 -6.51 26.53
N LEU A 8 -44.25 -7.69 26.99
CA LEU A 8 -43.44 -8.62 26.21
C LEU A 8 -44.29 -9.59 25.36
N GLU A 9 -45.55 -9.85 25.74
CA GLU A 9 -46.43 -10.75 25.01
C GLU A 9 -46.74 -10.27 23.53
N PRO A 10 -46.96 -8.96 23.28
CA PRO A 10 -47.09 -8.46 21.91
C PRO A 10 -45.81 -8.54 21.09
N LEU A 11 -44.64 -8.40 21.75
CA LEU A 11 -43.33 -8.52 21.11
C LEU A 11 -42.99 -9.97 20.75
N VAL A 12 -43.37 -10.93 21.55
CA VAL A 12 -43.23 -12.38 21.26
C VAL A 12 -44.08 -12.74 20.06
N ASN A 13 -45.33 -12.29 19.99
CA ASN A 13 -46.19 -12.52 18.82
C ASN A 13 -45.70 -11.86 17.54
N ILE A 14 -45.07 -10.67 17.64
CA ILE A 14 -44.43 -10.01 16.51
C ILE A 14 -43.15 -10.75 16.10
N LEU A 15 -42.39 -11.31 17.05
CA LEU A 15 -41.21 -12.12 16.77
C LEU A 15 -41.59 -13.49 16.18
N ASP A 16 -42.70 -14.10 16.62
CA ASP A 16 -43.24 -15.33 16.00
C ASP A 16 -43.80 -15.08 14.59
N GLU A 17 -44.32 -13.88 14.29
CA GLU A 17 -44.71 -13.47 12.94
C GLU A 17 -43.53 -13.07 12.07
N LEU A 18 -42.36 -12.74 12.68
CA LEU A 18 -41.09 -12.41 11.99
C LEU A 18 -40.12 -13.60 11.93
N VAL A 19 -40.40 -14.72 12.57
CA VAL A 19 -39.73 -15.98 12.26
C VAL A 19 -40.22 -16.37 10.88
N PHE A 20 -39.45 -15.95 9.86
CA PHE A 20 -39.56 -16.58 8.56
C PHE A 20 -39.45 -18.08 8.79
N GLU A 21 -40.46 -18.85 8.39
CA GLU A 21 -40.30 -20.29 8.26
C GLU A 21 -39.06 -20.46 7.38
N ASP A 22 -38.02 -21.11 7.92
CA ASP A 22 -36.85 -21.46 7.09
C ASP A 22 -37.41 -22.16 5.88
N GLU A 23 -37.26 -21.54 4.70
CA GLU A 23 -37.74 -22.15 3.46
C GLU A 23 -37.05 -23.50 3.37
N PRO A 24 -37.77 -24.60 3.08
CA PRO A 24 -37.16 -25.92 3.09
C PRO A 24 -36.05 -25.96 2.04
N ASN A 25 -34.84 -26.27 2.44
CA ASN A 25 -33.72 -26.50 1.53
C ASN A 25 -34.20 -27.43 0.40
N ILE A 26 -34.08 -26.96 -0.84
CA ILE A 26 -34.54 -27.70 -2.02
C ILE A 26 -33.63 -28.90 -2.26
N PHE A 27 -32.35 -28.75 -1.95
CA PHE A 27 -31.38 -29.84 -2.06
C PHE A 27 -31.41 -30.70 -0.78
N SER A 28 -31.36 -32.02 -0.96
CA SER A 28 -31.09 -32.91 0.17
C SER A 28 -29.69 -32.65 0.72
N GLU A 29 -29.48 -32.92 2.01
CA GLU A 29 -28.18 -32.72 2.68
C GLU A 29 -27.03 -33.44 1.93
N ASP A 30 -27.25 -34.66 1.48
CA ASP A 30 -26.25 -35.42 0.70
C ASP A 30 -25.91 -34.71 -0.62
N TYR A 31 -26.92 -34.14 -1.31
CA TYR A 31 -26.70 -33.47 -2.58
C TYR A 31 -26.05 -32.08 -2.42
N ALA A 32 -26.41 -31.36 -1.35
CA ALA A 32 -25.73 -30.10 -1.00
C ALA A 32 -24.24 -30.32 -0.70
N ILE A 33 -23.88 -31.40 -0.01
CA ILE A 33 -22.50 -31.80 0.22
C ILE A 33 -21.77 -32.13 -1.11
N GLU A 34 -22.42 -32.82 -2.03
CA GLU A 34 -21.85 -33.12 -3.36
C GLU A 34 -21.56 -31.85 -4.17
N ILE A 35 -22.49 -30.88 -4.16
CA ILE A 35 -22.27 -29.56 -4.78
C ILE A 35 -21.10 -28.85 -4.14
N LEU A 36 -21.01 -28.81 -2.80
CA LEU A 36 -19.95 -28.16 -2.05
C LEU A 36 -18.59 -28.77 -2.37
N GLU A 37 -18.45 -30.12 -2.32
CA GLU A 37 -17.21 -30.82 -2.64
C GLU A 37 -16.75 -30.58 -4.10
N THR A 38 -17.72 -30.59 -5.04
CA THR A 38 -17.46 -30.31 -6.45
C THR A 38 -17.00 -28.88 -6.63
N ALA A 39 -17.63 -27.91 -5.95
CA ALA A 39 -17.23 -26.51 -6.02
C ALA A 39 -15.79 -26.29 -5.47
N LEU A 40 -15.46 -26.90 -4.36
CA LEU A 40 -14.08 -26.85 -3.80
C LEU A 40 -13.05 -27.41 -4.77
N TYR A 41 -13.37 -28.54 -5.42
CA TYR A 41 -12.47 -29.13 -6.43
C TYR A 41 -12.29 -28.21 -7.64
N LEU A 42 -13.39 -27.61 -8.16
CA LEU A 42 -13.33 -26.69 -9.30
C LEU A 42 -12.57 -25.39 -8.95
N MET A 43 -12.71 -24.89 -7.73
CA MET A 43 -11.93 -23.72 -7.25
C MET A 43 -10.44 -24.01 -7.29
N GLU A 44 -10.01 -25.18 -6.80
CA GLU A 44 -8.61 -25.59 -6.82
C GLU A 44 -8.10 -25.77 -8.27
N GLU A 45 -8.89 -26.36 -9.14
CA GLU A 45 -8.52 -26.51 -10.54
C GLU A 45 -8.38 -25.16 -11.23
N PHE A 46 -9.32 -24.24 -10.99
CA PHE A 46 -9.27 -22.87 -11.53
C PHE A 46 -8.01 -22.13 -11.07
N MET A 47 -7.71 -22.19 -9.77
CA MET A 47 -6.52 -21.54 -9.20
C MET A 47 -5.21 -22.15 -9.75
N SER A 48 -5.17 -23.47 -9.94
CA SER A 48 -4.03 -24.16 -10.56
C SER A 48 -3.79 -23.71 -12.00
N GLN A 49 -4.87 -23.49 -12.77
CA GLN A 49 -4.78 -23.02 -14.16
C GLN A 49 -4.49 -21.51 -14.24
N ASN A 50 -4.89 -20.73 -13.23
CA ASN A 50 -4.76 -19.28 -13.17
C ASN A 50 -3.93 -18.80 -11.96
N PRO A 51 -2.65 -19.20 -11.85
CA PRO A 51 -1.86 -19.00 -10.62
C PRO A 51 -1.60 -17.54 -10.25
N THR A 52 -1.89 -16.58 -11.14
CA THR A 52 -1.75 -15.16 -10.88
C THR A 52 -3.04 -14.49 -10.42
N VAL A 53 -4.18 -15.15 -10.54
CA VAL A 53 -5.50 -14.54 -10.33
C VAL A 53 -5.67 -13.96 -8.93
N ILE A 54 -5.09 -14.60 -7.91
CA ILE A 54 -5.15 -14.10 -6.52
C ILE A 54 -4.48 -12.72 -6.35
N SER A 55 -3.65 -12.29 -7.29
CA SER A 55 -3.07 -10.95 -7.28
C SER A 55 -4.04 -9.86 -7.75
N GLU A 56 -5.16 -10.22 -8.40
CA GLU A 56 -6.17 -9.25 -8.85
C GLU A 56 -7.01 -8.74 -7.67
N PRO A 57 -7.32 -7.43 -7.61
CA PRO A 57 -8.11 -6.85 -6.52
C PRO A 57 -9.52 -7.44 -6.34
N ASN A 58 -10.12 -7.90 -7.42
CA ASN A 58 -11.45 -8.52 -7.48
C ASN A 58 -11.38 -10.06 -7.66
N PHE A 59 -10.29 -10.67 -7.20
CA PHE A 59 -10.07 -12.11 -7.34
C PHE A 59 -11.21 -12.95 -6.75
N HIS A 60 -11.79 -12.49 -5.62
CA HIS A 60 -12.90 -13.19 -4.97
C HIS A 60 -14.12 -13.26 -5.88
N ASP A 61 -14.47 -12.13 -6.50
CA ASP A 61 -15.60 -12.07 -7.46
C ASP A 61 -15.31 -12.92 -8.68
N ILE A 62 -14.10 -12.85 -9.24
CA ILE A 62 -13.70 -13.65 -10.40
C ILE A 62 -13.84 -15.15 -10.11
N LEU A 63 -13.31 -15.62 -8.97
CA LEU A 63 -13.36 -17.05 -8.63
C LEU A 63 -14.80 -17.52 -8.44
N LEU A 64 -15.60 -16.77 -7.68
CA LEU A 64 -16.98 -17.14 -7.40
C LEU A 64 -17.86 -17.11 -8.67
N GLU A 65 -17.71 -16.09 -9.50
CA GLU A 65 -18.45 -15.97 -10.77
C GLU A 65 -18.13 -17.12 -11.73
N GLU A 66 -16.86 -17.47 -11.91
CA GLU A 66 -16.45 -18.60 -12.77
C GLU A 66 -17.04 -19.93 -12.30
N ILE A 67 -17.06 -20.18 -10.99
CA ILE A 67 -17.66 -21.40 -10.45
C ILE A 67 -19.17 -21.39 -10.61
N LYS A 68 -19.83 -20.26 -10.30
CA LYS A 68 -21.29 -20.09 -10.53
C LYS A 68 -21.64 -20.37 -11.99
N GLU A 69 -20.90 -19.85 -12.96
CA GLU A 69 -21.15 -20.07 -14.39
C GLU A 69 -21.12 -21.56 -14.76
N ILE A 70 -20.16 -22.33 -14.23
CA ILE A 70 -20.07 -23.77 -14.47
C ILE A 70 -21.30 -24.49 -13.93
N PHE A 71 -21.74 -24.19 -12.70
CA PHE A 71 -22.92 -24.81 -12.11
C PHE A 71 -24.22 -24.39 -12.84
N TYR A 72 -24.36 -23.14 -13.24
CA TYR A 72 -25.50 -22.66 -14.01
C TYR A 72 -25.64 -23.42 -15.33
N ILE A 73 -24.55 -23.65 -16.05
CA ILE A 73 -24.59 -24.43 -17.31
C ILE A 73 -25.01 -25.89 -17.04
N GLN A 74 -24.55 -26.49 -15.96
CA GLN A 74 -24.88 -27.89 -15.63
C GLN A 74 -26.32 -28.06 -15.14
N MET A 75 -26.86 -27.05 -14.46
CA MET A 75 -28.20 -27.10 -13.84
C MET A 75 -29.27 -26.28 -14.58
N GLU A 76 -28.98 -25.81 -15.81
CA GLU A 76 -29.86 -24.93 -16.58
C GLU A 76 -31.30 -25.43 -16.66
N GLU A 77 -31.52 -26.73 -16.91
CA GLU A 77 -32.86 -27.33 -17.01
C GLU A 77 -33.62 -27.31 -15.66
N HIS A 78 -32.91 -27.35 -14.53
CA HIS A 78 -33.49 -27.35 -13.19
C HIS A 78 -33.79 -25.93 -12.73
N ILE A 79 -32.91 -25.00 -12.98
CA ILE A 79 -33.02 -23.57 -12.62
C ILE A 79 -34.18 -22.92 -13.40
N MET A 80 -34.37 -23.24 -14.68
CA MET A 80 -35.51 -22.72 -15.47
C MET A 80 -36.88 -23.09 -14.89
N ASN A 81 -36.94 -24.05 -13.97
CA ASN A 81 -38.19 -24.51 -13.39
C ASN A 81 -38.48 -23.92 -11.99
N SER A 82 -37.53 -23.27 -11.35
CA SER A 82 -37.71 -22.68 -10.02
C SER A 82 -36.60 -21.68 -9.67
N ASP A 83 -36.97 -20.44 -9.35
CA ASP A 83 -36.05 -19.39 -8.92
C ASP A 83 -35.38 -19.75 -7.58
N TYR A 84 -36.04 -20.55 -6.73
CA TYR A 84 -35.51 -20.99 -5.42
C TYR A 84 -34.31 -21.94 -5.53
N ILE A 85 -34.19 -22.72 -6.63
CA ILE A 85 -33.05 -23.61 -6.85
C ILE A 85 -31.77 -22.80 -7.06
N GLU A 86 -31.88 -21.66 -7.73
CA GLU A 86 -30.77 -20.77 -7.95
C GLU A 86 -30.25 -20.16 -6.63
N ASP A 87 -31.15 -19.73 -5.76
CA ASP A 87 -30.80 -19.14 -4.47
C ASP A 87 -30.12 -20.16 -3.56
N ASP A 88 -30.70 -21.36 -3.36
CA ASP A 88 -30.08 -22.45 -2.58
C ASP A 88 -28.70 -22.86 -3.09
N MET A 89 -28.56 -22.95 -4.43
CA MET A 89 -27.25 -23.26 -5.05
C MET A 89 -26.23 -22.16 -4.78
N ASN A 90 -26.62 -20.89 -4.90
CA ASN A 90 -25.74 -19.76 -4.62
C ASN A 90 -25.24 -19.78 -3.17
N ASP A 91 -26.10 -20.07 -2.21
CA ASP A 91 -25.74 -20.16 -0.79
C ASP A 91 -24.69 -21.26 -0.54
N ILE A 92 -24.88 -22.44 -1.17
CA ILE A 92 -23.90 -23.54 -1.08
C ILE A 92 -22.56 -23.15 -1.71
N LEU A 93 -22.57 -22.45 -2.86
CA LEU A 93 -21.35 -22.02 -3.56
C LEU A 93 -20.61 -20.92 -2.76
N GLU A 94 -21.34 -20.04 -2.08
CA GLU A 94 -20.75 -19.03 -1.19
C GLU A 94 -20.14 -19.66 0.07
N ASP A 95 -20.76 -20.69 0.62
CA ASP A 95 -20.20 -21.47 1.72
C ASP A 95 -18.95 -22.24 1.28
N ALA A 96 -18.97 -22.88 0.12
CA ALA A 96 -17.80 -23.53 -0.47
C ALA A 96 -16.65 -22.52 -0.66
N PHE A 97 -16.95 -21.34 -1.19
CA PHE A 97 -15.98 -20.26 -1.36
C PHE A 97 -15.39 -19.83 -0.02
N ARG A 98 -16.21 -19.62 1.01
CA ARG A 98 -15.75 -19.26 2.35
C ARG A 98 -14.82 -20.32 2.94
N ILE A 99 -15.18 -21.61 2.81
CA ILE A 99 -14.35 -22.73 3.25
C ILE A 99 -13.02 -22.73 2.47
N TYR A 100 -13.07 -22.54 1.15
CA TYR A 100 -11.89 -22.54 0.30
C TYR A 100 -10.88 -21.46 0.71
N ILE A 101 -11.36 -20.20 0.86
CA ILE A 101 -10.51 -19.07 1.26
C ILE A 101 -9.95 -19.27 2.67
N THR A 102 -10.76 -19.76 3.62
CA THR A 102 -10.30 -19.94 5.00
C THR A 102 -9.30 -21.08 5.14
N THR A 103 -9.42 -22.13 4.31
CA THR A 103 -8.63 -23.36 4.47
C THR A 103 -7.37 -23.37 3.61
N PHE A 104 -7.43 -22.87 2.37
CA PHE A 104 -6.38 -23.06 1.38
C PHE A 104 -5.61 -21.78 1.05
N HIS A 105 -6.23 -20.61 1.15
CA HIS A 105 -5.59 -19.36 0.78
C HIS A 105 -5.87 -18.27 1.83
N PRO A 106 -4.84 -17.56 2.32
CA PRO A 106 -5.05 -16.41 3.19
C PRO A 106 -5.81 -15.33 2.42
N GLU A 107 -6.67 -14.61 3.12
CA GLU A 107 -7.34 -13.45 2.55
C GLU A 107 -6.33 -12.44 2.01
N ARG A 108 -6.72 -11.78 0.93
CA ARG A 108 -5.83 -10.83 0.23
C ARG A 108 -5.48 -9.60 1.07
N SER A 109 -6.41 -9.17 1.92
CA SER A 109 -6.22 -8.14 2.93
C SER A 109 -7.26 -8.31 4.04
N LEU A 110 -6.81 -8.19 5.27
CA LEU A 110 -7.63 -8.29 6.48
C LEU A 110 -7.73 -6.91 7.14
N LYS A 111 -8.91 -6.57 7.67
CA LYS A 111 -9.00 -5.43 8.58
C LYS A 111 -8.28 -5.78 9.86
N ASN A 112 -7.41 -4.90 10.34
CA ASN A 112 -6.83 -5.03 11.66
C ASN A 112 -7.93 -4.76 12.69
N ASN A 113 -8.36 -5.80 13.40
CA ASN A 113 -9.28 -5.66 14.54
C ASN A 113 -8.43 -5.36 15.77
N ASP A 114 -8.32 -4.08 16.11
CA ASP A 114 -7.51 -3.62 17.25
C ASP A 114 -8.02 -4.20 18.60
N GLU A 115 -9.27 -4.68 18.65
CA GLU A 115 -9.89 -5.28 19.86
C GLU A 115 -9.53 -6.77 20.06
N GLU A 116 -9.18 -7.52 19.00
CA GLU A 116 -8.83 -8.95 19.10
C GLU A 116 -7.33 -9.17 19.37
N GLU A 117 -6.48 -8.16 19.16
CA GLU A 117 -5.03 -8.26 19.35
C GLU A 117 -4.61 -8.21 20.83
N GLU A 118 -5.46 -7.72 21.74
CA GLU A 118 -5.17 -7.70 23.19
C GLU A 118 -5.17 -9.09 23.83
N ASP A 119 -5.96 -10.04 23.32
CA ASP A 119 -6.08 -11.40 23.88
C ASP A 119 -5.04 -12.40 23.32
N GLN A 120 -4.31 -12.06 22.22
CA GLN A 120 -3.23 -12.89 21.67
C GLN A 120 -1.85 -12.63 22.30
N SER A 121 -1.78 -11.99 23.45
CA SER A 121 -0.54 -11.62 24.15
C SER A 121 0.31 -12.80 24.66
N GLU A 122 -0.13 -14.03 24.48
CA GLU A 122 0.70 -15.23 24.57
C GLU A 122 1.12 -15.73 23.17
N SER A 123 1.57 -14.82 22.27
CA SER A 123 2.35 -15.27 21.13
C SER A 123 3.55 -16.02 21.68
N ASN A 124 3.61 -17.29 21.36
CA ASN A 124 4.54 -18.28 21.84
C ASN A 124 5.96 -17.65 21.84
N GLU A 125 6.65 -17.63 22.96
CA GLU A 125 8.02 -17.09 23.06
C GLU A 125 8.94 -17.69 21.99
N GLU A 126 8.63 -18.91 21.53
CA GLU A 126 9.32 -19.58 20.44
C GLU A 126 9.11 -18.85 19.09
N GLU A 127 7.91 -18.43 18.74
CA GLU A 127 7.64 -17.69 17.50
C GLU A 127 8.33 -16.33 17.51
N LYS A 128 8.29 -15.63 18.64
CA LYS A 128 8.98 -14.37 18.81
C LYS A 128 10.49 -14.50 18.64
N ASN A 129 11.07 -15.56 19.19
CA ASN A 129 12.51 -15.84 19.06
C ASN A 129 12.86 -16.15 17.59
N ILE A 130 12.03 -16.91 16.87
CA ILE A 130 12.24 -17.19 15.44
C ILE A 130 12.20 -15.88 14.63
N ILE A 131 11.24 -14.99 14.90
CA ILE A 131 11.14 -13.70 14.22
C ILE A 131 12.37 -12.83 14.54
N GLU A 132 12.84 -12.79 15.80
CA GLU A 132 14.04 -12.05 16.20
C GLU A 132 15.29 -12.57 15.46
N GLU A 133 15.47 -13.88 15.33
CA GLU A 133 16.57 -14.48 14.57
C GLU A 133 16.52 -14.05 13.10
N LYS A 134 15.32 -14.03 12.49
CA LYS A 134 15.13 -13.57 11.10
C LYS A 134 15.48 -12.09 10.95
N ILE A 135 14.99 -11.23 11.85
CA ILE A 135 15.30 -9.79 11.83
C ILE A 135 16.80 -9.56 12.03
N GLN A 136 17.44 -10.30 12.95
CA GLN A 136 18.87 -10.19 13.15
C GLN A 136 19.66 -10.63 11.91
N TYR A 137 19.25 -11.72 11.27
CA TYR A 137 19.83 -12.11 9.99
C TYR A 137 19.72 -11.02 8.92
N LEU A 138 18.57 -10.33 8.83
CA LEU A 138 18.39 -9.21 7.89
C LEU A 138 19.31 -8.03 8.21
N ARG A 139 19.57 -7.74 9.50
CA ARG A 139 20.53 -6.69 9.92
C ARG A 139 21.96 -7.02 9.53
N ASP A 140 22.32 -8.32 9.58
CA ASP A 140 23.69 -8.78 9.33
C ASP A 140 24.01 -8.89 7.81
N ILE A 141 23.00 -8.92 6.94
CA ILE A 141 23.22 -8.93 5.50
C ILE A 141 23.74 -7.57 5.03
N PRO A 142 24.82 -7.52 4.21
CA PRO A 142 25.30 -6.30 3.61
C PRO A 142 24.23 -5.62 2.74
N GLN A 143 23.90 -4.39 3.07
CA GLN A 143 22.90 -3.60 2.36
C GLN A 143 23.54 -2.31 1.85
N PRO A 144 23.53 -2.04 0.55
CA PRO A 144 24.07 -0.79 0.04
C PRO A 144 23.19 0.39 0.49
N VAL A 145 23.86 1.48 0.89
CA VAL A 145 23.17 2.71 1.31
C VAL A 145 22.29 3.22 0.17
N GLN A 146 21.04 3.56 0.46
CA GLN A 146 20.08 4.03 -0.53
C GLN A 146 20.59 5.23 -1.32
N ARG A 147 20.31 5.22 -2.64
CA ARG A 147 20.64 6.30 -3.58
C ARG A 147 22.12 6.52 -3.84
N THR A 148 22.99 5.58 -3.41
CA THR A 148 24.41 5.55 -3.82
C THR A 148 24.58 4.85 -5.16
N PRO A 149 25.71 5.05 -5.87
CA PRO A 149 26.03 4.30 -7.11
C PRO A 149 25.99 2.78 -6.89
N GLU A 150 26.45 2.31 -5.74
CA GLU A 150 26.44 0.90 -5.34
C GLU A 150 25.02 0.38 -5.21
N TRP A 151 24.11 1.16 -4.64
CA TRP A 151 22.70 0.81 -4.52
C TRP A 151 22.01 0.71 -5.89
N TYR A 152 22.28 1.65 -6.81
CA TYR A 152 21.74 1.57 -8.16
C TYR A 152 22.27 0.36 -8.91
N LYS A 153 23.57 0.07 -8.79
CA LYS A 153 24.20 -1.12 -9.39
C LYS A 153 23.64 -2.42 -8.83
N PHE A 154 23.44 -2.48 -7.51
CA PHE A 154 22.84 -3.64 -6.86
C PHE A 154 21.42 -3.91 -7.37
N ARG A 155 20.56 -2.88 -7.39
CA ARG A 155 19.18 -2.99 -7.88
C ARG A 155 19.08 -3.23 -9.39
N TRP A 156 20.06 -2.80 -10.17
CA TRP A 156 20.12 -3.08 -11.59
C TRP A 156 20.28 -4.58 -11.85
N ASN A 157 20.98 -5.29 -10.99
CA ASN A 157 21.18 -6.73 -11.03
C ASN A 157 20.04 -7.55 -10.41
N LEU A 158 18.89 -6.94 -10.14
CA LEU A 158 17.73 -7.59 -9.52
C LEU A 158 16.43 -7.19 -10.22
N ILE A 159 15.47 -8.09 -10.30
CA ILE A 159 14.07 -7.72 -10.38
C ILE A 159 13.67 -7.35 -8.95
N THR A 160 13.38 -6.08 -8.72
CA THR A 160 12.98 -5.60 -7.39
C THR A 160 11.49 -5.79 -7.17
N ALA A 161 11.06 -6.05 -5.94
CA ALA A 161 9.66 -6.25 -5.58
C ALA A 161 8.73 -5.19 -6.17
N SER A 162 9.15 -3.92 -6.15
CA SER A 162 8.37 -2.78 -6.67
C SER A 162 8.13 -2.79 -8.19
N ASN A 163 8.90 -3.54 -8.98
CA ASN A 163 8.72 -3.63 -10.43
C ASN A 163 8.42 -5.05 -10.94
N ALA A 164 8.42 -6.04 -10.06
CA ALA A 164 8.22 -7.45 -10.41
C ALA A 164 6.83 -7.74 -11.01
N TRP A 165 5.81 -6.98 -10.59
CA TRP A 165 4.46 -7.10 -11.13
C TRP A 165 4.42 -6.98 -12.66
N LYS A 166 5.33 -6.23 -13.26
CA LYS A 166 5.44 -6.05 -14.72
C LYS A 166 5.68 -7.38 -15.45
N ALA A 167 6.27 -8.37 -14.79
CA ALA A 167 6.52 -9.69 -15.37
C ALA A 167 5.25 -10.54 -15.56
N PHE A 168 4.15 -10.14 -14.94
CA PHE A 168 2.84 -10.81 -14.97
C PHE A 168 1.82 -10.06 -15.82
N GLU A 169 2.23 -9.00 -16.51
CA GLU A 169 1.39 -8.14 -17.31
C GLU A 169 1.52 -8.46 -18.81
N SER A 170 0.91 -7.60 -19.62
CA SER A 170 1.00 -7.70 -21.09
C SER A 170 2.45 -7.69 -21.59
N GLN A 171 2.69 -8.26 -22.78
CA GLN A 171 4.03 -8.30 -23.39
C GLN A 171 4.67 -6.92 -23.51
N ASN A 172 3.88 -5.85 -23.70
CA ASN A 172 4.40 -4.49 -23.74
C ASN A 172 4.97 -4.05 -22.38
N THR A 173 4.34 -4.43 -21.28
CA THR A 173 4.80 -4.14 -19.92
C THR A 173 6.02 -4.97 -19.56
N ILE A 174 6.06 -6.24 -19.96
CA ILE A 174 7.23 -7.12 -19.83
C ILE A 174 8.42 -6.52 -20.62
N ASN A 175 8.20 -6.08 -21.86
CA ASN A 175 9.23 -5.43 -22.68
C ASN A 175 9.79 -4.16 -22.00
N GLN A 176 8.93 -3.38 -21.34
CA GLN A 176 9.39 -2.22 -20.57
C GLN A 176 10.30 -2.64 -19.41
N LEU A 177 9.96 -3.69 -18.66
CA LEU A 177 10.79 -4.21 -17.56
C LEU A 177 12.16 -4.65 -18.09
N ILE A 178 12.18 -5.43 -19.19
CA ILE A 178 13.42 -5.92 -19.81
C ILE A 178 14.25 -4.73 -20.27
N TYR A 179 13.67 -3.78 -20.98
CA TYR A 179 14.36 -2.58 -21.46
C TYR A 179 14.98 -1.78 -20.30
N GLU A 180 14.23 -1.54 -19.22
CA GLU A 180 14.71 -0.82 -18.04
C GLU A 180 15.91 -1.54 -17.37
N LYS A 181 15.88 -2.88 -17.34
CA LYS A 181 16.93 -3.70 -16.71
C LYS A 181 18.14 -3.96 -17.63
N CYS A 182 17.98 -3.86 -18.93
CA CYS A 182 19.09 -3.92 -19.89
C CYS A 182 19.77 -2.58 -20.09
N HIS A 183 19.02 -1.47 -19.93
CA HIS A 183 19.59 -0.14 -20.14
C HIS A 183 20.78 0.11 -19.20
N PRO A 184 21.94 0.55 -19.74
CA PRO A 184 23.13 0.82 -18.93
C PRO A 184 22.83 1.81 -17.79
N LEU A 185 23.44 1.57 -16.65
CA LEU A 185 23.42 2.54 -15.56
C LEU A 185 24.10 3.84 -16.02
N LYS A 186 23.58 4.96 -15.52
CA LYS A 186 24.27 6.23 -15.70
C LYS A 186 25.66 6.11 -15.10
N ASP A 187 26.66 6.56 -15.84
CA ASP A 187 28.00 6.63 -15.33
C ASP A 187 28.08 7.79 -14.32
N PHE A 188 28.06 7.42 -13.02
CA PHE A 188 28.17 8.37 -11.92
C PHE A 188 29.59 8.90 -11.73
N THR A 189 30.58 8.40 -12.50
CA THR A 189 31.98 8.85 -12.45
C THR A 189 32.25 10.04 -13.40
N LEU A 190 31.36 10.28 -14.35
CA LEU A 190 31.43 11.45 -15.21
C LEU A 190 30.86 12.65 -14.43
N GLU A 191 31.75 13.48 -13.91
CA GLU A 191 31.35 14.79 -13.37
C GLU A 191 30.56 15.56 -14.43
N PRO A 192 29.40 16.13 -14.08
CA PRO A 192 28.66 16.97 -15.01
C PRO A 192 29.53 18.16 -15.37
N VAL A 193 29.91 18.24 -16.63
CA VAL A 193 30.59 19.41 -17.21
C VAL A 193 29.55 20.52 -17.33
N ASP A 194 29.42 21.34 -16.33
CA ASP A 194 28.53 22.47 -16.07
C ASP A 194 27.54 22.17 -14.93
N GLU A 195 27.94 22.59 -13.72
CA GLU A 195 27.07 22.61 -12.53
C GLU A 195 26.05 23.78 -12.62
N GLU A 196 25.01 23.64 -13.40
CA GLU A 196 23.75 24.21 -12.99
C GLU A 196 23.16 23.26 -11.94
N VAL A 197 23.08 23.71 -10.69
CA VAL A 197 22.37 23.01 -9.60
C VAL A 197 20.96 22.71 -10.08
N LYS A 198 20.71 21.50 -10.57
CA LYS A 198 19.36 21.08 -11.01
C LYS A 198 18.49 20.96 -9.78
N MET A 199 17.71 21.99 -9.52
CA MET A 199 16.69 21.95 -8.47
C MET A 199 15.77 20.76 -8.68
N VAL A 200 15.60 19.96 -7.64
CA VAL A 200 14.68 18.82 -7.63
C VAL A 200 13.26 19.34 -7.80
N ASN A 201 12.51 18.79 -8.77
CA ASN A 201 11.09 19.13 -8.91
C ASN A 201 10.28 18.49 -7.77
N THR A 202 9.92 19.31 -6.79
CA THR A 202 9.18 18.90 -5.59
C THR A 202 7.66 18.72 -5.81
N ASN A 203 7.15 18.99 -7.03
CA ASN A 203 5.72 18.91 -7.35
C ASN A 203 5.32 17.56 -7.99
N THR A 204 6.20 16.57 -8.00
CA THR A 204 5.89 15.25 -8.53
C THR A 204 5.26 14.35 -7.49
N THR A 205 4.44 13.38 -7.93
CA THR A 205 3.88 12.35 -7.05
C THR A 205 4.95 11.49 -6.37
N LEU A 206 6.07 11.26 -7.07
CA LEU A 206 7.22 10.56 -6.49
C LEU A 206 7.83 11.35 -5.33
N HIS A 207 8.00 12.66 -5.51
CA HIS A 207 8.52 13.52 -4.44
C HIS A 207 7.53 13.65 -3.27
N TRP A 208 6.22 13.67 -3.56
CA TRP A 208 5.18 13.61 -2.55
C TRP A 208 5.33 12.37 -1.67
N GLY A 209 5.47 11.19 -2.30
CA GLY A 209 5.75 9.94 -1.59
C GLY A 209 6.95 10.06 -0.64
N GLN A 210 8.09 10.50 -1.16
CA GLN A 210 9.33 10.67 -0.39
C GLN A 210 9.21 11.68 0.77
N LYS A 211 8.45 12.76 0.57
CA LYS A 211 8.22 13.77 1.61
C LYS A 211 7.37 13.26 2.75
N TYR A 212 6.35 12.47 2.47
CA TYR A 212 5.37 12.03 3.45
C TYR A 212 5.64 10.63 4.06
N GLU A 213 6.55 9.85 3.48
CA GLU A 213 6.91 8.51 3.99
C GLU A 213 7.41 8.54 5.44
N PRO A 214 8.36 9.41 5.85
CA PRO A 214 8.78 9.49 7.24
C PRO A 214 7.66 9.91 8.20
N LEU A 215 6.74 10.75 7.72
CA LEU A 215 5.57 11.16 8.51
C LEU A 215 4.59 10.01 8.68
N SER A 216 4.38 9.20 7.66
CA SER A 216 3.55 8.00 7.73
C SER A 216 4.12 6.98 8.73
N VAL A 217 5.45 6.80 8.77
CA VAL A 217 6.12 5.99 9.79
C VAL A 217 5.88 6.56 11.19
N MET A 218 6.05 7.87 11.39
CA MET A 218 5.79 8.52 12.69
C MET A 218 4.35 8.32 13.16
N LEU A 219 3.37 8.45 12.26
CA LEU A 219 1.97 8.23 12.58
C LEU A 219 1.70 6.77 12.91
N TYR A 220 2.25 5.83 12.14
CA TYR A 220 2.13 4.41 12.41
C TYR A 220 2.70 4.05 13.79
N GLU A 221 3.93 4.48 14.09
CA GLU A 221 4.55 4.26 15.40
C GLU A 221 3.73 4.85 16.55
N HIS A 222 3.13 6.02 16.34
CA HIS A 222 2.31 6.70 17.34
C HIS A 222 0.96 6.00 17.57
N ILE A 223 0.26 5.64 16.49
CA ILE A 223 -1.08 5.04 16.54
C ILE A 223 -1.02 3.64 17.14
N TYR A 224 -0.04 2.83 16.70
CA TYR A 224 0.07 1.42 17.08
C TYR A 224 1.09 1.17 18.20
N ASN A 225 1.58 2.21 18.86
CA ASN A 225 2.57 2.13 19.95
C ASN A 225 3.71 1.15 19.63
N SER A 226 4.26 1.30 18.44
CA SER A 226 5.27 0.41 17.88
C SER A 226 6.54 1.15 17.50
N LYS A 227 7.59 0.42 17.11
CA LYS A 227 8.83 0.95 16.58
C LYS A 227 9.20 0.27 15.28
N VAL A 228 9.44 1.06 14.24
CA VAL A 228 9.81 0.62 12.90
C VAL A 228 11.30 0.82 12.69
N GLU A 229 11.97 -0.17 12.12
CA GLU A 229 13.37 -0.11 11.68
C GLU A 229 13.42 -0.12 10.15
N ASP A 230 14.26 0.77 9.59
CA ASP A 230 14.49 0.87 8.15
C ASP A 230 15.50 -0.18 7.68
N PHE A 231 15.23 -0.79 6.52
CA PHE A 231 16.10 -1.76 5.87
C PHE A 231 16.37 -1.35 4.43
N GLY A 232 17.58 -1.63 3.96
CA GLY A 232 18.00 -1.34 2.59
C GLY A 232 17.44 -2.34 1.57
N CYS A 233 18.13 -2.45 0.45
CA CYS A 233 17.77 -3.45 -0.57
C CYS A 233 18.39 -4.81 -0.22
N ILE A 234 17.54 -5.80 0.01
CA ILE A 234 17.89 -7.16 0.39
C ILE A 234 17.73 -8.06 -0.83
N GLN A 235 18.70 -8.95 -1.07
CA GLN A 235 18.65 -9.96 -2.13
C GLN A 235 18.07 -11.25 -1.60
N HIS A 236 17.20 -11.89 -2.38
CA HIS A 236 16.62 -13.20 -2.01
C HIS A 236 17.70 -14.26 -1.78
N PRO A 237 17.62 -15.05 -0.69
CA PRO A 237 18.67 -16.01 -0.35
C PRO A 237 18.86 -17.12 -1.39
N VAL A 238 17.84 -17.52 -2.11
CA VAL A 238 17.86 -18.57 -3.13
C VAL A 238 17.84 -17.97 -4.54
N TYR A 239 16.83 -17.18 -4.86
CA TYR A 239 16.64 -16.57 -6.19
C TYR A 239 17.40 -15.26 -6.31
N LYS A 240 18.71 -15.36 -6.60
CA LYS A 240 19.66 -14.23 -6.57
C LYS A 240 19.32 -13.07 -7.52
N PHE A 241 18.36 -13.24 -8.41
CA PHE A 241 17.85 -12.19 -9.31
C PHE A 241 16.65 -11.42 -8.74
N ILE A 242 16.18 -11.77 -7.53
CA ILE A 242 15.07 -11.09 -6.86
C ILE A 242 15.62 -10.28 -5.66
N GLY A 243 15.08 -9.10 -5.44
CA GLY A 243 15.39 -8.30 -4.27
C GLY A 243 14.24 -7.40 -3.86
N ALA A 244 14.25 -7.00 -2.60
CA ALA A 244 13.22 -6.17 -1.99
C ALA A 244 13.81 -5.11 -1.06
N SER A 245 13.09 -4.00 -0.91
CA SER A 245 13.34 -2.99 0.11
C SER A 245 12.00 -2.70 0.76
N PRO A 246 11.72 -3.22 1.95
CA PRO A 246 10.53 -2.84 2.70
C PRO A 246 10.65 -1.38 3.15
N ASP A 247 9.53 -0.70 3.36
CA ASP A 247 9.52 0.65 3.92
C ASP A 247 9.80 0.62 5.44
N GLY A 248 9.77 -0.57 6.05
CA GLY A 248 10.20 -0.83 7.41
C GLY A 248 9.81 -2.23 7.90
N ILE A 249 10.35 -2.60 9.07
CA ILE A 249 9.95 -3.80 9.82
C ILE A 249 9.70 -3.40 11.26
N ILE A 250 8.62 -3.88 11.86
CA ILE A 250 8.25 -3.58 13.24
C ILE A 250 9.12 -4.40 14.18
N ILE A 251 10.03 -3.71 14.89
CA ILE A 251 11.01 -4.32 15.82
C ILE A 251 10.60 -4.20 17.30
N LYS A 252 9.51 -3.49 17.56
CA LYS A 252 8.92 -3.38 18.91
C LYS A 252 7.45 -3.06 18.76
N SER A 253 6.62 -3.83 19.42
CA SER A 253 5.18 -3.59 19.50
C SER A 253 4.65 -4.10 20.83
N ASN A 254 3.60 -3.46 21.34
CA ASN A 254 2.81 -3.92 22.47
C ASN A 254 1.49 -4.56 22.00
N THR A 255 1.23 -4.52 20.70
CA THR A 255 0.12 -5.18 20.00
C THR A 255 0.71 -6.24 19.09
N GLY A 256 0.08 -7.28 18.71
CA GLY A 256 0.63 -8.44 17.95
C GLY A 256 1.39 -8.15 16.63
N ARG A 257 1.95 -6.92 16.44
CA ARG A 257 2.58 -6.45 15.20
C ARG A 257 4.10 -6.68 15.11
N TYR A 258 4.72 -7.29 16.12
CA TYR A 258 6.16 -7.54 16.11
C TYR A 258 6.55 -8.47 14.95
N GLY A 259 7.52 -8.04 14.15
CA GLY A 259 7.98 -8.76 12.96
C GLY A 259 7.17 -8.52 11.69
N ARG A 260 6.05 -7.79 11.74
CA ARG A 260 5.35 -7.36 10.53
C ARG A 260 6.22 -6.43 9.71
N MET A 261 6.14 -6.55 8.42
CA MET A 261 6.71 -5.58 7.49
C MET A 261 5.74 -4.41 7.33
N LEU A 262 6.23 -3.29 6.86
CA LEU A 262 5.44 -2.11 6.55
C LEU A 262 5.65 -1.73 5.08
N GLU A 263 4.56 -1.56 4.36
CA GLU A 263 4.54 -0.98 3.01
C GLU A 263 3.65 0.26 3.00
N ILE A 264 4.22 1.40 2.63
CA ILE A 264 3.57 2.71 2.73
C ILE A 264 3.21 3.24 1.35
N LYS A 265 1.98 3.74 1.21
CA LYS A 265 1.53 4.47 0.02
C LYS A 265 0.91 5.81 0.43
N ASN A 266 1.61 6.91 0.12
CA ASN A 266 1.13 8.28 0.32
C ASN A 266 0.27 8.70 -0.88
N ILE A 267 -1.05 8.64 -0.72
CA ILE A 267 -2.01 8.77 -1.81
C ILE A 267 -2.30 10.25 -2.10
N VAL A 268 -2.27 10.62 -3.39
CA VAL A 268 -2.60 11.98 -3.84
C VAL A 268 -4.02 12.04 -4.40
N ASN A 269 -4.34 11.22 -5.40
CA ASN A 269 -5.54 11.41 -6.23
C ASN A 269 -6.51 10.23 -6.25
N ARG A 270 -6.15 9.04 -5.70
CA ARG A 270 -7.04 7.91 -5.72
C ARG A 270 -7.81 7.75 -4.42
N GLU A 271 -8.90 7.02 -4.48
CA GLU A 271 -9.64 6.58 -3.31
C GLU A 271 -8.87 5.49 -2.56
N ILE A 272 -9.01 5.47 -1.24
CA ILE A 272 -8.48 4.46 -0.34
C ILE A 272 -9.66 3.58 0.09
N ASN A 273 -9.60 2.30 -0.25
CA ASN A 273 -10.64 1.31 0.06
C ASN A 273 -10.14 0.12 0.89
N GLY A 274 -8.86 0.11 1.26
CA GLY A 274 -8.25 -0.98 2.04
C GLY A 274 -7.88 -2.21 1.21
N ILE A 275 -8.12 -2.21 -0.09
CA ILE A 275 -7.77 -3.33 -0.98
C ILE A 275 -6.50 -2.95 -1.76
N PRO A 276 -5.35 -3.65 -1.54
CA PRO A 276 -4.13 -3.36 -2.28
C PRO A 276 -4.34 -3.58 -3.78
N LYS A 277 -3.86 -2.66 -4.60
CA LYS A 277 -3.76 -2.91 -6.04
C LYS A 277 -2.86 -4.10 -6.33
N LYS A 278 -3.02 -4.71 -7.53
CA LYS A 278 -2.22 -5.85 -7.97
C LYS A 278 -0.71 -5.62 -7.80
N GLU A 279 -0.22 -4.48 -8.29
CA GLU A 279 1.20 -4.13 -8.21
C GLU A 279 1.71 -4.04 -6.75
N TYR A 280 0.91 -3.55 -5.81
CA TYR A 280 1.30 -3.43 -4.40
C TYR A 280 1.20 -4.77 -3.67
N TRP A 281 0.18 -5.58 -3.98
CA TRP A 281 0.06 -6.91 -3.41
C TRP A 281 1.24 -7.80 -3.83
N ILE A 282 1.59 -7.84 -5.12
CA ILE A 282 2.77 -8.55 -5.63
C ILE A 282 4.06 -8.03 -4.99
N GLN A 283 4.19 -6.71 -4.82
CA GLN A 283 5.33 -6.11 -4.14
C GLN A 283 5.48 -6.65 -2.73
N MET A 284 4.42 -6.65 -1.92
CA MET A 284 4.42 -7.15 -0.55
C MET A 284 4.70 -8.65 -0.48
N GLN A 285 4.13 -9.46 -1.37
CA GLN A 285 4.42 -10.89 -1.43
C GLN A 285 5.92 -11.15 -1.64
N LEU A 286 6.56 -10.43 -2.55
CA LEU A 286 7.99 -10.57 -2.80
C LEU A 286 8.84 -10.00 -1.67
N GLN A 287 8.40 -8.94 -1.00
CA GLN A 287 9.08 -8.42 0.19
C GLN A 287 9.07 -9.46 1.31
N MET A 288 7.91 -10.04 1.61
CA MET A 288 7.77 -11.09 2.63
C MET A 288 8.59 -12.33 2.27
N GLU A 289 8.61 -12.71 1.00
CA GLU A 289 9.42 -13.86 0.53
C GLU A 289 10.93 -13.61 0.68
N VAL A 290 11.41 -12.42 0.31
CA VAL A 290 12.82 -12.05 0.39
C VAL A 290 13.29 -11.94 1.84
N CYS A 291 12.44 -11.39 2.73
CA CYS A 291 12.78 -11.17 4.14
C CYS A 291 12.44 -12.39 5.02
N ASP A 292 11.77 -13.39 4.48
CA ASP A 292 11.25 -14.56 5.20
C ASP A 292 10.37 -14.19 6.40
N LEU A 293 9.50 -13.19 6.21
CA LEU A 293 8.49 -12.77 7.16
C LEU A 293 7.10 -13.06 6.58
N ASP A 294 6.10 -13.31 7.43
CA ASP A 294 4.81 -13.83 6.98
C ASP A 294 3.69 -12.79 6.97
N GLU A 295 3.93 -11.58 7.47
CA GLU A 295 2.92 -10.52 7.57
C GLU A 295 3.44 -9.16 7.12
N CYS A 296 2.58 -8.36 6.49
CA CYS A 296 2.87 -6.99 6.06
C CYS A 296 1.67 -6.08 6.35
N ASP A 297 1.87 -5.02 7.09
CA ASP A 297 0.88 -3.94 7.24
C ASP A 297 0.95 -3.02 6.02
N PHE A 298 -0.12 -3.01 5.23
CA PHE A 298 -0.26 -2.11 4.09
C PHE A 298 -0.88 -0.80 4.55
N LEU A 299 -0.06 0.23 4.68
CA LEU A 299 -0.44 1.54 5.17
C LEU A 299 -0.67 2.52 4.02
N GLU A 300 -1.90 2.96 3.86
CA GLU A 300 -2.25 4.02 2.93
C GLU A 300 -2.63 5.29 3.70
N THR A 301 -1.96 6.39 3.39
CA THR A 301 -2.22 7.70 3.99
C THR A 301 -2.57 8.72 2.92
N LYS A 302 -3.48 9.61 3.22
CA LYS A 302 -3.79 10.78 2.39
C LYS A 302 -3.63 12.04 3.20
N PHE A 303 -2.60 12.80 2.87
CA PHE A 303 -2.31 14.09 3.47
C PHE A 303 -2.86 15.23 2.63
N VAL A 304 -3.25 16.31 3.30
CA VAL A 304 -3.64 17.58 2.69
C VAL A 304 -2.83 18.69 3.32
N GLU A 305 -2.28 19.57 2.49
CA GLU A 305 -1.58 20.77 2.96
C GLU A 305 -2.56 21.92 3.14
N TYR A 306 -2.46 22.62 4.27
CA TYR A 306 -3.20 23.87 4.47
C TYR A 306 -2.61 24.96 3.60
N HIS A 307 -3.45 25.87 3.15
CA HIS A 307 -3.03 27.00 2.34
C HIS A 307 -2.08 27.95 3.10
N ASP A 308 -2.34 28.16 4.40
CA ASP A 308 -1.55 29.07 5.25
C ASP A 308 -1.60 28.67 6.73
N TYR A 309 -0.80 29.33 7.54
CA TYR A 309 -0.73 29.15 8.99
C TYR A 309 -2.07 29.43 9.69
N GLN A 310 -2.84 30.43 9.22
CA GLN A 310 -4.09 30.77 9.86
C GLN A 310 -5.15 29.68 9.68
N SER A 311 -5.22 29.08 8.49
CA SER A 311 -6.08 27.92 8.21
C SER A 311 -5.71 26.73 9.08
N TYR A 312 -4.42 26.43 9.23
CA TYR A 312 -3.92 25.38 10.12
C TYR A 312 -4.27 25.66 11.59
N LYS A 313 -4.06 26.89 12.08
CA LYS A 313 -4.36 27.28 13.44
C LYS A 313 -5.85 27.24 13.75
N ASN A 314 -6.69 27.65 12.81
CA ASN A 314 -8.15 27.66 12.96
C ASN A 314 -8.75 26.25 13.00
N ASP A 315 -8.12 25.27 12.38
CA ASP A 315 -8.52 23.85 12.39
C ASP A 315 -7.86 23.11 13.57
N SER A 316 -8.18 23.51 14.80
CA SER A 316 -7.63 22.94 16.03
C SER A 316 -8.75 22.49 16.97
N SER A 317 -8.59 21.29 17.55
CA SER A 317 -9.40 20.86 18.68
C SER A 317 -9.02 21.63 19.94
N THR A 318 -9.95 21.73 20.89
CA THR A 318 -9.66 22.21 22.23
C THR A 318 -9.13 21.06 23.08
N ALA A 319 -7.94 21.20 23.65
CA ALA A 319 -7.35 20.27 24.58
C ALA A 319 -7.23 20.92 25.96
N SER A 320 -7.19 20.13 27.02
CA SER A 320 -7.00 20.60 28.39
C SER A 320 -5.86 19.88 29.06
N TYR A 321 -4.97 20.63 29.70
CA TYR A 321 -3.88 20.08 30.54
C TYR A 321 -3.81 20.85 31.84
N ASN A 322 -3.87 20.16 32.97
CA ASN A 322 -3.91 20.76 34.32
C ASN A 322 -5.02 21.82 34.51
N GLY A 323 -6.17 21.61 33.87
CA GLY A 323 -7.32 22.52 33.94
C GLY A 323 -7.20 23.80 33.09
N ILE A 324 -6.18 23.91 32.25
CA ILE A 324 -5.98 25.01 31.31
C ILE A 324 -6.35 24.51 29.91
N GLU A 325 -7.34 25.16 29.30
CA GLU A 325 -7.74 24.89 27.92
C GLU A 325 -6.83 25.62 26.93
N PHE A 326 -6.47 24.92 25.85
CA PHE A 326 -5.70 25.49 24.74
C PHE A 326 -6.08 24.84 23.41
N ASN A 327 -5.77 25.50 22.31
CA ASN A 327 -5.95 24.94 20.98
C ASN A 327 -4.76 24.01 20.67
N SER A 328 -5.09 22.76 20.30
CA SER A 328 -4.09 21.74 19.95
C SER A 328 -3.40 22.07 18.63
N PHE A 329 -2.08 21.89 18.58
CA PHE A 329 -1.29 22.01 17.35
C PHE A 329 -1.08 20.67 16.63
N VAL A 330 -1.56 19.55 17.20
CA VAL A 330 -1.40 18.20 16.64
C VAL A 330 -2.71 17.54 16.25
N THR A 331 -3.86 18.14 16.62
CA THR A 331 -5.18 17.59 16.30
C THR A 331 -6.10 18.64 15.66
N THR A 332 -6.82 18.21 14.63
CA THR A 332 -7.84 19.00 13.95
C THR A 332 -9.10 19.13 14.82
N LYS A 333 -10.06 19.97 14.42
CA LYS A 333 -11.37 20.09 15.10
C LYS A 333 -12.11 18.76 15.19
N ASP A 334 -11.94 17.90 14.18
CA ASP A 334 -12.60 16.60 14.08
C ASP A 334 -11.77 15.47 14.74
N GLY A 335 -10.69 15.81 15.48
CA GLY A 335 -9.85 14.86 16.19
C GLY A 335 -8.78 14.18 15.33
N GLY A 336 -8.67 14.50 14.04
CA GLY A 336 -7.63 13.97 13.15
C GLY A 336 -6.25 14.55 13.44
N TYR A 337 -5.20 13.90 12.92
CA TYR A 337 -3.82 14.35 13.09
C TYR A 337 -3.47 15.50 12.15
N LYS A 338 -2.68 16.43 12.64
CA LYS A 338 -2.09 17.52 11.87
C LYS A 338 -0.72 17.93 12.42
N GLY A 339 0.04 18.69 11.66
CA GLY A 339 1.37 19.14 12.10
C GLY A 339 2.07 20.01 11.08
N ILE A 340 3.38 20.13 11.28
CA ILE A 340 4.25 21.02 10.51
C ILE A 340 5.43 20.22 9.97
N ILE A 341 5.79 20.47 8.72
CA ILE A 341 7.06 20.03 8.11
C ILE A 341 7.87 21.27 7.81
N VAL A 342 9.14 21.28 8.23
CA VAL A 342 10.08 22.34 7.87
C VAL A 342 10.85 21.94 6.63
N HIS A 343 10.80 22.77 5.60
CA HIS A 343 11.47 22.52 4.33
C HIS A 343 12.72 23.36 4.21
N PHE A 344 13.86 22.70 4.04
CA PHE A 344 15.16 23.28 3.78
C PHE A 344 15.70 22.85 2.40
N HIS A 345 16.60 23.64 1.83
CA HIS A 345 17.49 23.22 0.76
C HIS A 345 18.89 23.00 1.29
N LYS A 346 19.49 21.87 0.94
CA LYS A 346 20.93 21.62 1.07
C LYS A 346 21.70 22.45 0.07
N LYS A 347 23.03 22.57 0.24
CA LYS A 347 23.92 23.29 -0.69
C LYS A 347 23.87 22.79 -2.13
N ASP A 348 23.57 21.51 -2.34
CA ASP A 348 23.43 20.85 -3.62
C ASP A 348 22.01 20.98 -4.24
N GLY A 349 21.12 21.77 -3.61
CA GLY A 349 19.75 21.98 -4.05
C GLY A 349 18.80 20.81 -3.73
N ILE A 350 19.27 19.79 -3.01
CA ILE A 350 18.43 18.67 -2.58
C ILE A 350 17.54 19.13 -1.41
N PRO A 351 16.22 18.89 -1.46
CA PRO A 351 15.34 19.21 -0.36
C PRO A 351 15.66 18.36 0.88
N HIS A 352 15.52 18.98 2.06
CA HIS A 352 15.58 18.32 3.34
C HIS A 352 14.34 18.69 4.17
N TYR A 353 13.75 17.71 4.84
CA TYR A 353 12.52 17.88 5.59
C TYR A 353 12.72 17.48 7.04
N GLU A 354 12.19 18.30 7.95
CA GLU A 354 12.09 17.99 9.38
C GLU A 354 10.63 18.00 9.81
N TYR A 355 10.24 17.03 10.61
CA TYR A 355 8.85 16.76 10.95
C TYR A 355 8.60 17.12 12.41
N MET A 356 7.55 17.89 12.66
CA MET A 356 7.12 18.23 14.01
C MET A 356 6.71 16.96 14.78
N PRO A 357 7.29 16.73 15.98
CA PRO A 357 6.87 15.64 16.85
C PRO A 357 5.38 15.72 17.21
N LEU A 358 4.68 14.57 17.20
CA LEU A 358 3.25 14.48 17.46
C LEU A 358 2.84 14.76 18.91
N ASN A 359 3.80 14.99 19.81
CA ASN A 359 3.59 15.32 21.22
C ASN A 359 3.77 16.81 21.56
N LEU A 360 3.88 17.68 20.56
CA LEU A 360 3.97 19.14 20.75
C LEU A 360 2.60 19.78 20.66
N TRP A 361 1.88 19.80 21.77
CA TRP A 361 0.47 20.18 21.83
C TRP A 361 0.22 21.70 21.81
N THR A 362 1.11 22.49 22.44
CA THR A 362 0.89 23.91 22.66
C THR A 362 1.65 24.79 21.67
N GLN A 363 1.16 26.00 21.43
CA GLN A 363 1.83 26.98 20.58
C GLN A 363 3.27 27.27 21.05
N GLN A 364 3.50 27.36 22.36
CA GLN A 364 4.82 27.65 22.89
C GLN A 364 5.81 26.51 22.58
N GLN A 365 5.40 25.24 22.75
CA GLN A 365 6.24 24.07 22.40
C GLN A 365 6.58 24.08 20.92
N VAL A 366 5.59 24.33 20.07
CA VAL A 366 5.77 24.37 18.62
C VAL A 366 6.72 25.49 18.20
N SER A 367 6.50 26.73 18.68
CA SER A 367 7.39 27.86 18.36
C SER A 367 8.83 27.61 18.80
N SER A 368 9.02 27.05 20.00
CA SER A 368 10.37 26.69 20.49
C SER A 368 11.03 25.60 19.62
N TRP A 369 10.25 24.65 19.13
CA TRP A 369 10.73 23.62 18.21
C TRP A 369 11.11 24.22 16.84
N GLU A 370 10.24 25.08 16.27
CA GLU A 370 10.50 25.76 14.99
C GLU A 370 11.80 26.56 15.04
N GLU A 371 11.98 27.38 16.06
CA GLU A 371 13.21 28.16 16.27
C GLU A 371 14.44 27.27 16.39
N SER A 372 14.35 26.20 17.19
CA SER A 372 15.44 25.25 17.42
C SER A 372 15.85 24.53 16.13
N ILE A 373 14.89 24.04 15.34
CA ILE A 373 15.15 23.29 14.10
C ILE A 373 15.71 24.22 13.02
N VAL A 374 15.15 25.42 12.85
CA VAL A 374 15.70 26.40 11.89
C VAL A 374 17.13 26.77 12.27
N SER A 375 17.38 27.12 13.52
CA SER A 375 18.73 27.46 13.99
C SER A 375 19.72 26.32 13.81
N LYS A 376 19.32 25.07 14.09
CA LYS A 376 20.15 23.87 13.92
C LYS A 376 20.63 23.70 12.48
N TYR A 377 19.71 23.78 11.54
CA TYR A 377 20.02 23.47 10.13
C TYR A 377 20.60 24.63 9.34
N GLU A 378 20.35 25.87 9.74
CA GLU A 378 21.03 27.03 9.18
C GLU A 378 22.47 27.22 9.69
N SER A 379 22.82 26.54 10.81
CA SER A 379 24.16 26.60 11.43
C SER A 379 25.07 25.46 10.94
N GLU A 380 26.40 25.58 11.24
CA GLU A 380 27.35 24.50 11.05
C GLU A 380 26.96 23.24 11.86
N PRO A 381 27.15 22.01 11.34
CA PRO A 381 27.83 21.69 10.07
C PRO A 381 26.90 21.68 8.85
N TYR A 382 25.59 21.90 9.02
CA TYR A 382 24.61 21.72 7.96
C TYR A 382 24.62 22.85 6.94
N ASN A 383 24.46 24.11 7.39
CA ASN A 383 24.38 25.31 6.54
C ASN A 383 23.33 25.16 5.42
N TYR A 384 22.12 24.65 5.79
CA TYR A 384 21.01 24.56 4.88
C TYR A 384 20.27 25.88 4.79
N THR A 385 19.56 26.12 3.69
CA THR A 385 18.71 27.29 3.54
C THR A 385 17.29 26.95 3.92
N PHE A 386 16.73 27.63 4.91
CA PHE A 386 15.30 27.54 5.24
C PHE A 386 14.47 28.10 4.07
N LEU A 387 13.41 27.39 3.70
CA LEU A 387 12.48 27.79 2.65
C LEU A 387 11.11 28.15 3.18
N LYS A 388 10.46 27.21 3.87
CA LYS A 388 9.09 27.40 4.35
C LYS A 388 8.69 26.34 5.37
N PHE A 389 7.65 26.66 6.13
CA PHE A 389 6.83 25.70 6.85
C PHE A 389 5.74 25.16 5.94
N ILE A 390 5.48 23.86 5.99
CA ILE A 390 4.39 23.17 5.32
C ILE A 390 3.44 22.67 6.40
N TYR A 391 2.23 23.19 6.41
CA TYR A 391 1.19 22.82 7.36
C TYR A 391 0.34 21.73 6.75
N TRP A 392 0.22 20.58 7.42
CA TRP A 392 -0.45 19.40 6.89
C TRP A 392 -1.52 18.87 7.85
N LYS A 393 -2.48 18.12 7.31
CA LYS A 393 -3.38 17.25 8.06
C LYS A 393 -3.50 15.90 7.38
N LEU A 394 -3.79 14.88 8.20
CA LEU A 394 -4.17 13.55 7.73
C LEU A 394 -5.66 13.58 7.38
N GLU A 395 -6.00 13.38 6.10
CA GLU A 395 -7.37 13.31 5.63
C GLU A 395 -7.94 11.89 5.76
N LYS A 396 -7.13 10.89 5.41
CA LYS A 396 -7.53 9.48 5.48
C LYS A 396 -6.32 8.59 5.78
N LEU A 397 -6.57 7.56 6.58
CA LEU A 397 -5.62 6.49 6.87
C LEU A 397 -6.33 5.15 6.72
N SER A 398 -5.67 4.19 6.10
CA SER A 398 -6.07 2.79 6.07
C SER A 398 -4.84 1.95 6.34
N CYS A 399 -4.95 1.02 7.27
CA CYS A 399 -3.91 0.03 7.54
C CYS A 399 -4.58 -1.34 7.53
N VAL A 400 -4.20 -2.18 6.59
CA VAL A 400 -4.73 -3.54 6.46
C VAL A 400 -3.59 -4.55 6.52
N LEU A 401 -3.84 -5.69 7.13
CA LEU A 401 -2.90 -6.79 7.18
C LEU A 401 -2.93 -7.55 5.85
N VAL A 402 -1.76 -7.83 5.30
CA VAL A 402 -1.55 -8.70 4.14
C VAL A 402 -0.67 -9.86 4.56
N SER A 403 -1.19 -11.07 4.48
CA SER A 403 -0.46 -12.28 4.79
C SER A 403 0.35 -12.78 3.58
N ARG A 404 1.47 -13.45 3.87
CA ARG A 404 2.31 -14.09 2.84
C ARG A 404 1.59 -15.27 2.21
N ASN A 405 1.59 -15.32 0.90
CA ASN A 405 1.08 -16.45 0.12
C ASN A 405 2.25 -17.22 -0.52
N LYS A 406 2.72 -18.27 0.17
CA LYS A 406 3.86 -19.08 -0.27
C LYS A 406 3.56 -19.86 -1.55
N ASP A 407 2.32 -20.30 -1.73
CA ASP A 407 1.90 -21.04 -2.92
C ASP A 407 1.86 -20.15 -4.15
N TRP A 408 1.37 -18.91 -3.99
CA TRP A 408 1.45 -17.92 -5.07
C TRP A 408 2.90 -17.72 -5.53
N PHE A 409 3.82 -17.48 -4.60
CA PHE A 409 5.23 -17.29 -4.95
C PHE A 409 5.82 -18.52 -5.65
N LYS A 410 5.62 -19.71 -5.08
CA LYS A 410 6.10 -20.99 -5.63
C LYS A 410 5.64 -21.20 -7.07
N ASN A 411 4.38 -20.89 -7.36
CA ASN A 411 3.79 -21.08 -8.69
C ASN A 411 4.23 -19.99 -9.68
N ASN A 412 4.58 -18.79 -9.21
CA ASN A 412 4.83 -17.63 -10.06
C ASN A 412 6.32 -17.26 -10.20
N VAL A 413 7.22 -17.75 -9.35
CA VAL A 413 8.67 -17.45 -9.43
C VAL A 413 9.29 -17.87 -10.76
N VAL A 414 8.77 -18.93 -11.38
CA VAL A 414 9.22 -19.42 -12.70
C VAL A 414 9.04 -18.36 -13.79
N GLN A 415 7.98 -17.56 -13.71
CA GLN A 415 7.75 -16.47 -14.67
C GLN A 415 8.78 -15.34 -14.48
N LEU A 416 9.11 -14.99 -13.25
CA LEU A 416 10.18 -14.03 -12.95
C LEU A 416 11.53 -14.53 -13.46
N GLU A 417 11.83 -15.81 -13.27
CA GLU A 417 13.06 -16.44 -13.76
C GLU A 417 13.16 -16.41 -15.29
N LYS A 418 12.04 -16.68 -15.99
CA LYS A 418 12.01 -16.57 -17.47
C LYS A 418 12.33 -15.15 -17.93
N VAL A 419 11.73 -14.16 -17.32
CA VAL A 419 11.98 -12.75 -17.65
C VAL A 419 13.43 -12.38 -17.33
N TRP A 420 13.98 -12.86 -16.22
CA TRP A 420 15.36 -12.60 -15.85
C TRP A 420 16.36 -13.20 -16.84
N LYS A 421 16.15 -14.44 -17.29
CA LYS A 421 16.99 -15.08 -18.33
C LYS A 421 16.99 -14.28 -19.62
N ILE A 422 15.87 -13.72 -20.04
CA ILE A 422 15.80 -12.82 -21.20
C ILE A 422 16.63 -11.56 -20.94
N ILE A 423 16.56 -10.95 -19.75
CA ILE A 423 17.35 -9.79 -19.40
C ILE A 423 18.84 -10.08 -19.49
N GLU A 424 19.31 -11.23 -18.96
CA GLU A 424 20.71 -11.63 -19.01
C GLU A 424 21.20 -11.85 -20.45
N GLU A 425 20.38 -12.48 -21.28
CA GLU A 425 20.69 -12.73 -22.70
C GLU A 425 20.73 -11.41 -23.48
N GLU A 426 19.74 -10.55 -23.32
CA GLU A 426 19.61 -9.31 -24.09
C GLU A 426 20.58 -8.21 -23.65
N ARG A 427 21.10 -8.27 -22.42
CA ARG A 427 22.26 -7.43 -22.03
C ARG A 427 23.49 -7.66 -22.90
N VAL A 428 23.63 -8.86 -23.50
CA VAL A 428 24.75 -9.26 -24.34
C VAL A 428 24.40 -9.13 -25.83
N THR A 429 23.18 -9.55 -26.22
CA THR A 429 22.76 -9.64 -27.62
C THR A 429 22.12 -8.38 -28.17
N GLY A 430 21.68 -7.46 -27.30
CA GLY A 430 21.00 -6.19 -27.66
C GLY A 430 19.52 -6.21 -27.30
N TYR A 431 19.01 -5.09 -26.80
CA TYR A 431 17.67 -4.92 -26.24
C TYR A 431 16.89 -3.75 -26.87
N GLU A 432 17.46 -3.06 -27.87
CA GLU A 432 16.92 -1.83 -28.47
C GLU A 432 15.54 -2.05 -29.10
N HIS A 433 15.26 -3.27 -29.57
CA HIS A 433 13.97 -3.65 -30.13
C HIS A 433 12.82 -3.60 -29.12
N ARG A 434 13.13 -3.57 -27.82
CA ARG A 434 12.14 -3.43 -26.73
C ARG A 434 11.89 -1.97 -26.33
N ALA A 435 12.57 -1.01 -26.95
CA ALA A 435 12.39 0.39 -26.65
C ALA A 435 10.91 0.80 -26.75
N PRO A 436 10.36 1.56 -25.79
CA PRO A 436 8.99 2.02 -25.87
C PRO A 436 8.79 2.86 -27.12
N ASN A 437 7.69 2.59 -27.85
CA ASN A 437 7.33 3.42 -28.99
C ASN A 437 7.22 4.87 -28.54
N LYS A 438 8.06 5.74 -29.09
CA LYS A 438 7.95 7.19 -28.84
C LYS A 438 6.55 7.60 -29.25
N LYS A 439 5.71 7.98 -28.29
CA LYS A 439 4.46 8.67 -28.61
C LYS A 439 4.87 9.91 -29.41
N VAL A 440 4.62 9.89 -30.72
CA VAL A 440 4.72 11.10 -31.52
C VAL A 440 3.78 12.09 -30.86
N LYS A 441 4.33 13.16 -30.25
CA LYS A 441 3.50 14.27 -29.81
C LYS A 441 2.76 14.72 -31.08
N LYS A 442 1.46 14.43 -31.15
CA LYS A 442 0.61 15.09 -32.15
C LYS A 442 0.76 16.57 -31.84
N GLU A 443 1.50 17.27 -32.67
CA GLU A 443 1.45 18.73 -32.70
C GLU A 443 -0.04 19.06 -32.81
N GLN A 444 -0.63 19.53 -31.73
CA GLN A 444 -1.93 20.15 -31.81
C GLN A 444 -1.71 21.44 -32.60
N TYR A 445 -1.92 21.33 -33.90
CA TYR A 445 -2.15 22.52 -34.70
C TYR A 445 -3.39 23.20 -34.15
N PHE A 446 -3.22 24.18 -33.27
CA PHE A 446 -4.23 25.16 -32.98
C PHE A 446 -4.54 25.88 -34.28
N LYS A 447 -5.61 25.48 -34.97
CA LYS A 447 -6.23 26.34 -35.96
C LYS A 447 -6.69 27.59 -35.20
N PRO A 448 -6.19 28.80 -35.57
CA PRO A 448 -6.69 29.99 -34.96
C PRO A 448 -8.20 30.08 -35.29
N TYR A 449 -9.03 30.10 -34.27
CA TYR A 449 -10.45 30.41 -34.38
C TYR A 449 -10.54 31.89 -34.73
N VAL A 450 -10.91 32.19 -35.96
CA VAL A 450 -11.27 33.54 -36.39
C VAL A 450 -12.72 33.74 -36.03
N GLY A 451 -12.95 34.31 -34.88
CA GLY A 451 -14.24 34.74 -34.37
C GLY A 451 -14.04 36.02 -33.57
N GLU A 452 -14.77 37.02 -33.95
CA GLU A 452 -14.67 38.40 -33.51
C GLU A 452 -14.93 38.57 -32.00
N GLU A 453 -14.14 39.55 -31.45
CA GLU A 453 -14.39 40.41 -30.30
C GLU A 453 -14.22 39.90 -28.87
N THR A 454 -13.27 40.57 -28.24
CA THR A 454 -13.11 40.99 -26.85
C THR A 454 -12.66 39.98 -25.78
N CYS A 455 -11.34 39.97 -25.53
CA CYS A 455 -10.83 40.04 -24.18
C CYS A 455 -9.40 40.59 -24.12
N PHE A 456 -9.23 41.67 -23.40
CA PHE A 456 -7.97 42.37 -23.18
C PHE A 456 -7.11 41.58 -22.17
N LEU A 457 -5.99 41.03 -22.58
CA LEU A 457 -4.80 40.86 -21.75
C LEU A 457 -3.56 41.19 -22.60
N LYS A 458 -3.04 42.38 -22.37
CA LYS A 458 -1.71 42.78 -22.87
C LYS A 458 -0.64 42.00 -22.15
N VAL A 459 0.02 41.10 -22.83
CA VAL A 459 1.31 40.55 -22.40
C VAL A 459 2.37 41.62 -22.74
N ILE A 460 2.96 42.23 -21.71
CA ILE A 460 4.13 43.07 -21.85
C ILE A 460 5.33 42.15 -21.97
N LYS A 461 5.91 42.08 -23.18
CA LYS A 461 7.28 41.55 -23.34
C LYS A 461 8.23 42.61 -22.77
N ILE A 462 9.02 42.19 -21.78
CA ILE A 462 10.21 42.92 -21.37
C ILE A 462 11.36 42.26 -22.14
N ASP A 463 11.82 42.92 -23.16
CA ASP A 463 13.11 42.66 -23.79
C ASP A 463 14.19 43.29 -22.90
N ASN A 464 15.08 42.42 -22.38
CA ASN A 464 16.51 42.74 -22.18
C ASN A 464 17.25 41.42 -21.88
#